data_3b49e659a147e681984b955901234ed9
#
_entry.id   3b49e659a147e681984b955901234ed9
#
_cell.length_a   1.000
_cell.length_b   1.000
_cell.length_c   1.000
_cell.angle_alpha   90.00
_cell.angle_beta   90.00
_cell.angle_gamma   90.00
#
_symmetry.space_group_name_H-M   'P 1'
#
loop_
_entity.id
_entity.type
_entity.pdbx_description
1 polymer ?
#
loop_
_entity_poly.entity_id
_entity_poly.type
_entity_poly.pdbx_seq_one_letter_code
_entity_poly.pdbx_strand_id
1 'polypeptide(L)'
;IAIALTKEGAAYRSLMEAMTQAVSIGLAQGVPLASYVDAYAYTRFGPAGAVEGDPAIRRATSVLDWTFRKLAREYLGRTDLADPSEAECAPDTVGAVHEQAPLLPLDLPEAPSPRARRRQLRLVG
;
A
#
# COMPACT_ATOMS: atom_id res chain seq x y z
N ILE A 1 -10.67 12.35 -3.43
CA ILE A 1 -10.57 11.13 -2.60
C ILE A 1 -9.95 11.52 -1.27
N ALA A 2 -10.54 11.09 -0.18
CA ALA A 2 -9.99 11.27 1.16
C ALA A 2 -10.11 9.95 1.94
N ILE A 3 -9.04 9.55 2.59
CA ILE A 3 -9.02 8.40 3.50
C ILE A 3 -8.69 8.92 4.90
N ALA A 4 -9.55 8.64 5.86
CA ALA A 4 -9.33 8.97 7.25
C ALA A 4 -9.00 7.71 8.05
N LEU A 5 -7.84 7.67 8.66
CA LEU A 5 -7.33 6.57 9.48
C LEU A 5 -7.16 7.06 10.91
N THR A 6 -7.98 6.59 11.82
CA THR A 6 -8.00 7.10 13.20
C THR A 6 -7.13 6.30 14.17
N LYS A 7 -6.83 5.04 13.86
CA LYS A 7 -6.11 4.11 14.75
C LYS A 7 -4.68 3.85 14.35
N GLU A 8 -4.24 4.40 13.23
CA GLU A 8 -2.91 4.16 12.68
C GLU A 8 -1.91 5.24 13.10
N GLY A 9 -0.61 4.93 13.01
CA GLY A 9 0.45 5.88 13.33
C GLY A 9 0.47 7.10 12.40
N ALA A 10 1.05 8.20 12.87
CA ALA A 10 1.09 9.46 12.12
C ALA A 10 1.78 9.34 10.76
N ALA A 11 2.89 8.58 10.70
CA ALA A 11 3.61 8.36 9.44
C ALA A 11 2.76 7.60 8.42
N TYR A 12 2.04 6.58 8.85
CA TYR A 12 1.13 5.82 7.98
C TYR A 12 0.00 6.72 7.45
N ARG A 13 -0.62 7.51 8.31
CA ARG A 13 -1.67 8.47 7.90
C ARG A 13 -1.15 9.48 6.88
N SER A 14 0.00 10.07 7.13
CA SER A 14 0.62 11.04 6.23
C SER A 14 0.93 10.43 4.87
N LEU A 15 1.42 9.19 4.84
CA LEU A 15 1.68 8.48 3.60
C LEU A 15 0.40 8.21 2.81
N MET A 16 -0.66 7.78 3.49
CA MET A 16 -1.96 7.54 2.86
C MET A 16 -2.60 8.83 2.34
N GLU A 17 -2.47 9.93 3.08
CA GLU A 17 -2.91 11.25 2.62
C GLU A 17 -2.15 11.69 1.37
N ALA A 18 -0.83 11.53 1.35
CA ALA A 18 -0.01 11.84 0.18
C ALA A 18 -0.42 11.01 -1.03
N MET A 19 -0.70 9.72 -0.83
CA MET A 19 -1.17 8.85 -1.91
C MET A 19 -2.53 9.27 -2.44
N THR A 20 -3.48 9.56 -1.57
CA THR A 20 -4.83 10.00 -2.01
C THR A 20 -4.77 11.33 -2.72
N GLN A 21 -3.89 12.21 -2.31
CA GLN A 21 -3.64 13.47 -3.02
C GLN A 21 -3.08 13.23 -4.43
N ALA A 22 -2.11 12.33 -4.56
CA ALA A 22 -1.53 11.99 -5.87
C ALA A 22 -2.60 11.40 -6.82
N VAL A 23 -3.43 10.50 -6.31
CA VAL A 23 -4.54 9.92 -7.09
C VAL A 23 -5.54 11.00 -7.49
N SER A 24 -5.89 11.90 -6.58
CA SER A 24 -6.83 13.00 -6.86
C SER A 24 -6.30 13.94 -7.93
N ILE A 25 -5.02 14.27 -7.91
CA ILE A 25 -4.36 15.07 -8.96
C ILE A 25 -4.43 14.34 -10.30
N GLY A 26 -4.12 13.05 -10.33
CA GLY A 26 -4.19 12.25 -11.55
C GLY A 26 -5.59 12.19 -12.14
N LEU A 27 -6.61 11.97 -11.31
CA LEU A 27 -8.01 11.98 -11.75
C LEU A 27 -8.42 13.34 -12.33
N ALA A 28 -7.99 14.43 -11.71
CA ALA A 28 -8.24 15.78 -12.20
C ALA A 28 -7.55 16.06 -13.55
N GLN A 29 -6.44 15.39 -13.83
CA GLN A 29 -5.71 15.50 -15.10
C GLN A 29 -6.20 14.52 -16.18
N GLY A 30 -7.25 13.76 -15.90
CA GLY A 30 -7.89 12.89 -16.87
C GLY A 30 -7.45 11.42 -16.84
N VAL A 31 -6.68 11.00 -15.85
CA VAL A 31 -6.37 9.57 -15.69
C VAL A 31 -7.65 8.84 -15.30
N PRO A 32 -8.05 7.78 -16.04
CA PRO A 32 -9.28 7.05 -15.73
C PRO A 32 -9.20 6.34 -14.38
N LEU A 33 -10.29 6.38 -13.63
CA LEU A 33 -10.39 5.64 -12.36
C LEU A 33 -10.12 4.14 -12.53
N ALA A 34 -10.55 3.56 -13.66
CA ALA A 34 -10.30 2.15 -13.97
C ALA A 34 -8.81 1.79 -13.93
N SER A 35 -7.93 2.67 -14.36
CA SER A 35 -6.48 2.46 -14.30
C SER A 35 -5.97 2.34 -12.86
N TYR A 36 -6.50 3.15 -11.96
CA TYR A 36 -6.17 3.07 -10.53
C TYR A 36 -6.74 1.81 -9.89
N VAL A 37 -7.96 1.42 -10.24
CA VAL A 37 -8.58 0.18 -9.76
C VAL A 37 -7.74 -1.02 -10.17
N ASP A 38 -7.33 -1.10 -11.43
CA ASP A 38 -6.50 -2.19 -11.94
C ASP A 38 -5.12 -2.27 -11.26
N ALA A 39 -4.56 -1.12 -10.90
CA ALA A 39 -3.26 -1.05 -10.25
C ALA A 39 -3.32 -1.38 -8.75
N TYR A 40 -4.37 -0.96 -8.06
CA TYR A 40 -4.36 -0.93 -6.59
C TYR A 40 -5.41 -1.80 -5.90
N ALA A 41 -6.43 -2.28 -6.60
CA ALA A 41 -7.31 -3.30 -6.04
C ALA A 41 -6.49 -4.55 -5.69
N TYR A 42 -6.79 -5.16 -4.56
CA TYR A 42 -6.07 -6.33 -4.04
C TYR A 42 -4.60 -6.08 -3.66
N THR A 43 -4.17 -4.85 -3.53
CA THR A 43 -2.87 -4.52 -2.95
C THR A 43 -2.79 -5.02 -1.50
N ARG A 44 -1.70 -5.70 -1.15
CA ARG A 44 -1.52 -6.35 0.15
C ARG A 44 -0.55 -5.58 1.03
N PHE A 45 -1.05 -5.09 2.13
CA PHE A 45 -0.27 -4.59 3.27
C PHE A 45 -1.17 -4.45 4.49
N GLY A 46 -0.60 -4.49 5.69
CA GLY A 46 -1.41 -4.34 6.89
C GLY A 46 -1.92 -2.92 7.14
N PRO A 47 -3.08 -2.73 7.77
CA PRO A 47 -3.95 -3.78 8.25
C PRO A 47 -4.77 -4.45 7.15
N ALA A 48 -4.95 -5.78 7.25
CA ALA A 48 -5.77 -6.56 6.35
C ALA A 48 -6.78 -7.41 7.16
N GLY A 49 -7.86 -7.80 6.56
CA GLY A 49 -8.86 -8.67 7.18
C GLY A 49 -10.29 -8.17 7.03
N ALA A 50 -11.10 -8.40 8.06
CA ALA A 50 -12.52 -8.05 8.07
C ALA A 50 -12.73 -6.55 8.01
N VAL A 51 -13.67 -6.12 7.16
CA VAL A 51 -14.10 -4.74 7.02
C VAL A 51 -15.41 -4.56 7.79
N GLU A 52 -15.43 -3.62 8.71
CA GLU A 52 -16.61 -3.26 9.47
C GLU A 52 -17.35 -2.10 8.81
N GLY A 53 -18.67 -2.14 8.83
CA GLY A 53 -19.53 -1.06 8.36
C GLY A 53 -19.76 -1.01 6.85
N ASP A 54 -19.21 -1.94 6.08
CA ASP A 54 -19.48 -2.06 4.65
C ASP A 54 -20.12 -3.41 4.33
N PRO A 55 -21.43 -3.46 3.98
CA PRO A 55 -22.10 -4.72 3.68
C PRO A 55 -21.67 -5.33 2.34
N ALA A 56 -21.08 -4.54 1.45
CA ALA A 56 -20.71 -4.96 0.10
C ALA A 56 -19.29 -5.52 0.03
N ILE A 57 -18.39 -5.01 0.87
CA ILE A 57 -16.99 -5.44 0.93
C ILE A 57 -16.71 -5.89 2.35
N ARG A 58 -16.63 -7.19 2.56
CA ARG A 58 -16.50 -7.78 3.90
C ARG A 58 -15.05 -8.03 4.33
N ARG A 59 -14.14 -8.19 3.37
CA ARG A 59 -12.71 -8.37 3.61
C ARG A 59 -11.89 -7.56 2.63
N ALA A 60 -10.73 -7.15 3.08
CA ALA A 60 -9.77 -6.41 2.25
C ALA A 60 -8.35 -6.83 2.58
N THR A 61 -7.49 -6.85 1.58
CA THR A 61 -6.06 -7.11 1.75
C THR A 61 -5.28 -5.88 2.18
N SER A 62 -5.88 -4.72 2.08
CA SER A 62 -5.35 -3.44 2.57
C SER A 62 -6.43 -2.37 2.53
N VAL A 63 -6.15 -1.21 3.12
CA VAL A 63 -7.03 -0.04 2.98
C VAL A 63 -7.12 0.44 1.52
N LEU A 64 -6.07 0.30 0.74
CA LEU A 64 -6.10 0.60 -0.69
C LEU A 64 -7.00 -0.36 -1.46
N ASP A 65 -6.91 -1.66 -1.19
CA ASP A 65 -7.78 -2.66 -1.78
C ASP A 65 -9.25 -2.33 -1.54
N TRP A 66 -9.62 -2.09 -0.29
CA TRP A 66 -10.99 -1.70 0.05
C TRP A 66 -11.41 -0.43 -0.69
N THR A 67 -10.58 0.60 -0.65
CA THR A 67 -10.88 1.91 -1.25
C THR A 67 -11.14 1.78 -2.75
N PHE A 68 -10.24 1.14 -3.48
CA PHE A 68 -10.36 1.05 -4.94
C PHE A 68 -11.46 0.09 -5.39
N ARG A 69 -11.70 -0.99 -4.67
CA ARG A 69 -12.87 -1.84 -4.94
C ARG A 69 -14.18 -1.12 -4.65
N LYS A 70 -14.24 -0.33 -3.58
CA LYS A 70 -15.41 0.49 -3.28
C LYS A 70 -15.67 1.53 -4.36
N LEU A 71 -14.65 2.26 -4.78
CA LEU A 71 -14.76 3.23 -5.87
C LEU A 71 -15.18 2.57 -7.19
N ALA A 72 -14.67 1.38 -7.48
CA ALA A 72 -15.08 0.63 -8.67
C ALA A 72 -16.56 0.26 -8.63
N ARG A 73 -17.08 -0.13 -7.48
CA ARG A 73 -18.51 -0.43 -7.33
C ARG A 73 -19.38 0.81 -7.47
N GLU A 74 -19.01 1.90 -6.83
CA GLU A 74 -19.82 3.12 -6.78
C GLU A 74 -19.78 3.94 -8.07
N TYR A 75 -18.64 4.03 -8.73
CA TYR A 75 -18.44 4.89 -9.89
C TYR A 75 -18.30 4.16 -11.22
N LEU A 76 -17.83 2.93 -11.23
CA LEU A 76 -17.69 2.12 -12.44
C LEU A 76 -18.75 1.03 -12.55
N GLY A 77 -19.62 0.86 -11.55
CA GLY A 77 -20.66 -0.16 -11.53
C GLY A 77 -20.11 -1.60 -11.51
N ARG A 78 -18.86 -1.79 -11.14
CA ARG A 78 -18.22 -3.11 -11.12
C ARG A 78 -18.61 -3.89 -9.87
N THR A 79 -19.31 -5.00 -10.07
CA THR A 79 -19.72 -5.94 -9.01
C THR A 79 -18.99 -7.28 -9.09
N ASP A 80 -18.08 -7.42 -10.05
CA ASP A 80 -17.29 -8.63 -10.31
C ASP A 80 -16.08 -8.81 -9.39
N LEU A 81 -15.73 -7.77 -8.64
CA LEU A 81 -14.58 -7.77 -7.73
C LEU A 81 -14.96 -8.47 -6.41
N ALA A 82 -14.66 -9.75 -6.32
CA ALA A 82 -14.96 -10.57 -5.16
C ALA A 82 -14.07 -10.22 -3.96
N ASP A 83 -14.57 -10.50 -2.76
CA ASP A 83 -13.78 -10.40 -1.54
C ASP A 83 -12.62 -11.40 -1.57
N PRO A 84 -11.44 -11.01 -1.07
CA PRO A 84 -10.33 -11.93 -0.92
C PRO A 84 -10.67 -13.02 0.10
N SER A 85 -10.03 -14.15 -0.03
CA SER A 85 -10.15 -15.25 0.93
C SER A 85 -9.54 -14.86 2.28
N GLU A 86 -9.91 -15.59 3.31
CA GLU A 86 -9.34 -15.39 4.65
C GLU A 86 -7.82 -15.60 4.65
N ALA A 87 -7.33 -16.56 3.86
CA ALA A 87 -5.90 -16.83 3.72
C ALA A 87 -5.15 -15.66 3.06
N GLU A 88 -5.76 -15.00 2.09
CA GLU A 88 -5.17 -13.82 1.44
C GLU A 88 -5.11 -12.61 2.35
N CYS A 89 -5.96 -12.56 3.35
CA CYS A 89 -5.98 -11.51 4.36
C CYS A 89 -5.12 -11.84 5.59
N ALA A 90 -4.63 -13.07 5.70
CA ALA A 90 -3.78 -13.45 6.82
C ALA A 90 -2.47 -12.67 6.79
N PRO A 91 -1.97 -12.20 7.94
CA PRO A 91 -0.66 -11.58 7.99
C PRO A 91 0.40 -12.59 7.56
N ASP A 92 1.36 -12.13 6.78
CA ASP A 92 2.52 -12.95 6.46
C ASP A 92 3.17 -13.40 7.77
N THR A 93 3.34 -14.71 7.91
CA THR A 93 3.96 -15.26 9.11
C THR A 93 5.39 -14.72 9.23
N VAL A 94 5.74 -14.28 10.42
CA VAL A 94 7.04 -13.67 10.71
C VAL A 94 8.23 -14.56 10.27
N GLY A 95 8.04 -15.88 10.24
CA GLY A 95 9.03 -16.80 9.72
C GLY A 95 9.34 -16.67 8.23
N ALA A 96 8.38 -16.24 7.44
CA ALA A 96 8.56 -16.02 6.01
C ALA A 96 9.44 -14.81 5.69
N VAL A 97 9.53 -13.86 6.60
CA VAL A 97 10.35 -12.66 6.42
C VAL A 97 11.84 -12.98 6.37
N HIS A 98 12.27 -14.00 7.08
CA HIS A 98 13.68 -14.40 7.13
C HIS A 98 14.13 -15.23 5.92
N GLU A 99 13.18 -15.82 5.24
CA GLU A 99 13.44 -16.66 4.07
C GLU A 99 13.28 -15.89 2.76
N GLN A 100 12.83 -14.66 2.84
CA GLN A 100 12.80 -13.80 1.68
C GLN A 100 14.23 -13.45 1.29
N ALA A 101 14.74 -14.22 0.33
CA ALA A 101 15.86 -13.73 -0.44
C ALA A 101 15.55 -12.31 -0.91
N PRO A 102 16.50 -11.38 -0.87
CA PRO A 102 16.26 -10.03 -1.38
C PRO A 102 15.65 -10.15 -2.77
N LEU A 103 14.51 -9.49 -2.96
CA LEU A 103 13.74 -9.52 -4.22
C LEU A 103 14.56 -9.07 -5.43
N LEU A 104 15.67 -8.44 -5.17
CA LEU A 104 16.64 -8.03 -6.17
C LEU A 104 17.97 -8.68 -5.80
N PRO A 105 18.55 -9.54 -6.65
CA PRO A 105 19.92 -10.02 -6.47
C PRO A 105 20.88 -8.85 -6.70
N LEU A 106 20.82 -7.91 -5.79
CA LEU A 106 21.74 -6.79 -5.82
C LEU A 106 22.93 -7.16 -4.92
N ASP A 107 24.03 -7.53 -5.54
CA ASP A 107 25.34 -7.45 -4.92
C ASP A 107 25.67 -5.98 -4.64
N LEU A 108 24.81 -5.34 -3.86
CA LEU A 108 25.12 -4.01 -3.37
C LEU A 108 26.13 -4.14 -2.24
N PRO A 109 27.28 -3.48 -2.33
CA PRO A 109 28.19 -3.40 -1.20
C PRO A 109 27.45 -2.81 -0.01
N GLU A 110 27.64 -3.39 1.16
CA GLU A 110 27.07 -2.88 2.40
C GLU A 110 27.26 -1.36 2.47
N ALA A 111 26.17 -0.65 2.75
CA ALA A 111 26.24 0.79 2.93
C ALA A 111 27.28 1.10 4.01
N PRO A 112 28.23 1.99 3.74
CA PRO A 112 29.27 2.30 4.72
C PRO A 112 28.64 2.79 6.03
N SER A 113 29.21 2.34 7.13
CA SER A 113 28.75 2.73 8.45
C SER A 113 28.70 4.26 8.60
N PRO A 114 27.89 4.81 9.47
CA PRO A 114 27.84 6.27 9.71
C PRO A 114 29.22 6.87 10.04
N ARG A 115 30.10 6.10 10.64
CA ARG A 115 31.47 6.51 10.93
C ARG A 115 32.33 6.60 9.66
N ALA A 116 32.16 5.66 8.75
CA ALA A 116 32.86 5.68 7.47
C ALA A 116 32.40 6.85 6.59
N ARG A 117 31.09 7.16 6.60
CA ARG A 117 30.56 8.33 5.89
C ARG A 117 31.14 9.63 6.41
N ARG A 118 31.30 9.78 7.73
CA ARG A 118 31.94 10.97 8.31
C ARG A 118 33.40 11.12 7.92
N ARG A 119 34.12 10.02 7.78
CA ARG A 119 35.51 10.04 7.27
C ARG A 119 35.60 10.49 5.83
N GLN A 120 34.71 9.97 4.97
CA GLN A 120 34.66 10.39 3.56
C GLN A 120 34.33 11.88 3.40
N LEU A 121 33.38 12.39 4.19
CA LEU A 121 33.04 13.81 4.19
C LEU A 121 34.18 14.72 4.65
N ARG A 122 35.06 14.24 5.52
CA ARG A 122 36.25 14.99 5.96
C ARG A 122 37.36 15.06 4.91
N LEU A 123 37.43 14.09 4.01
CA LEU A 123 38.40 14.03 2.94
C LEU A 123 38.05 14.93 1.75
N VAL A 124 36.82 15.38 1.65
CA VAL A 124 36.30 16.22 0.56
C VAL A 124 36.17 17.70 0.98
N GLY A 125 36.30 17.96 2.28
CA GLY A 125 36.16 19.32 2.84
C GLY A 125 37.40 20.18 2.77
#